data_4fa45a0410471c38616fde08a93560b9
#
_entry.id   4fa45a0410471c38616fde08a93560b9
#
_cell.length_a   1.000
_cell.length_b   1.000
_cell.length_c   1.000
_cell.angle_alpha   90.00
_cell.angle_beta   90.00
_cell.angle_gamma   90.00
#
_symmetry.space_group_name_H-M   'P 1'
#
loop_
_entity.id
_entity.type
_entity.pdbx_description
1 polymer ?
#
loop_
_entity_poly.entity_id
_entity_poly.type
_entity_poly.pdbx_seq_one_letter_code
_entity_poly.pdbx_strand_id
1 'polypeptide(L)'
;GESYFIEHFDGKAWKGIPQPCAFVDLGYPIFPNETRDDFSATLLPELKENPPGLYRVRKTVITGQGAGIVHYPLAATFYLSDNPEDYEEYTRFASRLHEPRPMAEFKGGREAMIRFFEQNLRYPESYKGTGTKVRLFYSFTIDSLGMLQNPVSLPENILYPRDTGKTYDEFRDEALRVLRLMPAWEPAVNRIHGPVSIDTGLFFYFNEEGKCGIE
;
A
#
# COMPACT_ATOMS: atom_id res chain seq x y z
N GLY A 1 -1.58 -8.48 -14.99
CA GLY A 1 -0.97 -8.79 -16.28
C GLY A 1 0.33 -9.57 -16.15
N GLU A 2 0.78 -10.17 -17.23
CA GLU A 2 2.03 -10.96 -17.25
C GLU A 2 3.27 -10.08 -17.36
N SER A 3 3.12 -8.81 -17.73
CA SER A 3 4.24 -7.90 -17.92
C SER A 3 5.07 -7.69 -16.66
N TYR A 4 6.37 -7.74 -16.80
CA TYR A 4 7.33 -7.45 -15.76
C TYR A 4 8.59 -6.82 -16.39
N PHE A 5 9.42 -6.23 -15.54
CA PHE A 5 10.72 -5.69 -15.93
C PHE A 5 11.80 -6.31 -15.07
N ILE A 6 12.91 -6.69 -15.67
CA ILE A 6 14.10 -7.11 -14.95
C ILE A 6 15.14 -6.00 -15.09
N GLU A 7 15.76 -5.65 -13.98
CA GLU A 7 16.83 -4.65 -13.92
C GLU A 7 18.03 -5.23 -13.19
N HIS A 8 19.21 -4.91 -13.65
CA HIS A 8 20.50 -5.21 -13.04
C HIS A 8 21.07 -3.96 -12.39
N PHE A 9 21.64 -4.08 -11.20
CA PHE A 9 22.30 -2.99 -10.50
C PHE A 9 23.79 -2.94 -10.86
N ASP A 10 24.23 -1.85 -11.49
CA ASP A 10 25.61 -1.68 -11.96
C ASP A 10 26.55 -1.08 -10.87
N GLY A 11 26.12 -1.05 -9.62
CA GLY A 11 26.83 -0.42 -8.51
C GLY A 11 26.45 1.05 -8.26
N LYS A 12 25.72 1.67 -9.19
CA LYS A 12 25.27 3.07 -9.09
C LYS A 12 23.79 3.22 -9.37
N ALA A 13 23.28 2.51 -10.35
CA ALA A 13 21.90 2.63 -10.81
C ALA A 13 21.34 1.29 -11.28
N TRP A 14 20.02 1.18 -11.26
CA TRP A 14 19.30 0.07 -11.86
C TRP A 14 19.18 0.27 -13.36
N LYS A 15 19.61 -0.72 -14.14
CA LYS A 15 19.53 -0.72 -15.60
C LYS A 15 18.61 -1.82 -16.10
N GLY A 16 17.62 -1.46 -16.91
CA GLY A 16 16.70 -2.41 -17.51
C GLY A 16 17.41 -3.43 -18.39
N ILE A 17 17.06 -4.69 -18.22
CA ILE A 17 17.46 -5.76 -19.12
C ILE A 17 16.37 -5.86 -20.20
N PRO A 18 16.73 -5.76 -21.50
CA PRO A 18 15.79 -5.94 -22.57
C PRO A 18 15.04 -7.27 -22.47
N GLN A 19 13.72 -7.22 -22.55
CA GLN A 19 12.86 -8.39 -22.62
C GLN A 19 12.37 -8.52 -24.07
N PRO A 20 12.52 -9.69 -24.69
CA PRO A 20 12.20 -9.85 -26.10
C PRO A 20 10.72 -10.06 -26.38
N CYS A 21 9.88 -10.09 -25.37
CA CYS A 21 8.52 -10.54 -25.52
C CYS A 21 7.52 -9.39 -25.50
N ALA A 22 6.58 -9.43 -26.43
CA ALA A 22 5.30 -8.77 -26.26
C ALA A 22 4.50 -9.56 -25.21
N PHE A 23 4.29 -9.00 -24.06
CA PHE A 23 3.43 -9.60 -23.06
C PHE A 23 1.97 -9.43 -23.48
N VAL A 24 1.18 -10.49 -23.33
CA VAL A 24 -0.27 -10.38 -23.47
C VAL A 24 -0.81 -9.64 -22.24
N ASP A 25 -1.61 -8.61 -22.48
CA ASP A 25 -2.18 -7.81 -21.39
C ASP A 25 -3.42 -8.51 -20.81
N LEU A 26 -3.20 -9.69 -20.21
CA LEU A 26 -4.22 -10.42 -19.47
C LEU A 26 -4.22 -9.96 -18.02
N GLY A 27 -5.34 -9.43 -17.58
CA GLY A 27 -5.57 -9.12 -16.17
C GLY A 27 -5.84 -10.40 -15.38
N TYR A 28 -5.06 -10.64 -14.33
CA TYR A 28 -5.32 -11.71 -13.36
C TYR A 28 -5.86 -11.05 -12.09
N PRO A 29 -7.15 -11.22 -11.77
CA PRO A 29 -7.69 -10.68 -10.53
C PRO A 29 -7.07 -11.41 -9.33
N ILE A 30 -6.77 -10.67 -8.29
CA ILE A 30 -6.40 -11.19 -6.96
C ILE A 30 -7.44 -10.63 -6.01
N PHE A 31 -8.19 -11.51 -5.34
CA PHE A 31 -9.20 -11.09 -4.39
C PHE A 31 -8.59 -10.88 -2.99
N PRO A 32 -9.26 -10.14 -2.10
CA PRO A 32 -8.80 -9.99 -0.73
C PRO A 32 -8.52 -11.33 -0.05
N ASN A 33 -7.38 -11.46 0.62
CA ASN A 33 -6.87 -12.67 1.26
C ASN A 33 -6.42 -13.81 0.31
N GLU A 34 -6.34 -13.55 -0.99
CA GLU A 34 -5.72 -14.48 -1.92
C GLU A 34 -4.23 -14.17 -2.10
N THR A 35 -3.45 -15.22 -2.26
CA THR A 35 -2.04 -15.16 -2.64
C THR A 35 -1.87 -15.86 -3.98
N ARG A 36 -1.10 -15.25 -4.87
CA ARG A 36 -0.67 -15.88 -6.11
C ARG A 36 0.82 -16.14 -6.08
N ASP A 37 1.19 -17.38 -6.28
CA ASP A 37 2.57 -17.88 -6.30
C ASP A 37 2.99 -18.44 -7.68
N ASP A 38 2.08 -18.37 -8.66
CA ASP A 38 2.25 -18.86 -10.02
C ASP A 38 2.96 -17.87 -10.98
N PHE A 39 3.45 -16.75 -10.46
CA PHE A 39 4.19 -15.78 -11.26
C PHE A 39 5.65 -16.16 -11.33
N SER A 40 6.17 -16.25 -12.56
CA SER A 40 7.60 -16.45 -12.85
C SER A 40 8.14 -15.35 -13.76
N ALA A 41 9.38 -14.96 -13.53
CA ALA A 41 10.14 -14.08 -14.41
C ALA A 41 11.36 -14.85 -14.93
N THR A 42 11.60 -14.79 -16.23
CA THR A 42 12.68 -15.55 -16.87
C THR A 42 13.79 -14.60 -17.31
N LEU A 43 15.02 -14.92 -16.91
CA LEU A 43 16.22 -14.40 -17.55
C LEU A 43 16.45 -15.20 -18.85
N LEU A 44 16.74 -14.51 -19.94
CA LEU A 44 16.92 -15.11 -21.26
C LEU A 44 18.41 -15.00 -21.64
N PRO A 45 19.26 -15.93 -21.15
CA PRO A 45 20.71 -15.86 -21.37
C PRO A 45 21.12 -15.99 -22.84
N GLU A 46 20.28 -16.58 -23.67
CA GLU A 46 20.49 -16.71 -25.12
C GLU A 46 20.39 -15.38 -25.87
N LEU A 47 19.77 -14.37 -25.24
CA LEU A 47 19.56 -13.06 -25.88
C LEU A 47 20.52 -11.99 -25.35
N LYS A 48 21.03 -12.17 -24.15
CA LYS A 48 21.96 -11.26 -23.51
C LYS A 48 22.71 -11.95 -22.38
N GLU A 49 23.99 -11.62 -22.23
CA GLU A 49 24.75 -11.99 -21.05
C GLU A 49 24.10 -11.38 -19.81
N ASN A 50 23.93 -12.21 -18.80
CA ASN A 50 23.46 -11.79 -17.49
C ASN A 50 24.64 -11.88 -16.52
N PRO A 51 25.42 -10.80 -16.32
CA PRO A 51 26.58 -10.83 -15.44
C PRO A 51 26.15 -11.14 -14.00
N PRO A 52 27.02 -11.80 -13.21
CA PRO A 52 26.79 -11.92 -11.78
C PRO A 52 26.53 -10.57 -11.13
N GLY A 53 25.62 -10.54 -10.16
CA GLY A 53 25.28 -9.30 -9.49
C GLY A 53 23.86 -9.26 -8.98
N LEU A 54 23.47 -8.06 -8.52
CA LEU A 54 22.17 -7.82 -7.97
C LEU A 54 21.16 -7.48 -9.06
N TYR A 55 20.04 -8.16 -9.02
CA TYR A 55 18.91 -7.99 -9.92
C TYR A 55 17.63 -7.67 -9.16
N ARG A 56 16.68 -7.08 -9.85
CA ARG A 56 15.30 -7.01 -9.37
C ARG A 56 14.30 -7.25 -10.49
N VAL A 57 13.22 -7.94 -10.13
CA VAL A 57 12.02 -8.00 -10.95
C VAL A 57 11.07 -6.91 -10.47
N ARG A 58 10.56 -6.12 -11.40
CA ARG A 58 9.50 -5.13 -11.13
C ARG A 58 8.22 -5.54 -11.81
N LYS A 59 7.13 -5.42 -11.08
CA LYS A 59 5.77 -5.66 -11.58
C LYS A 59 4.85 -4.57 -11.05
N THR A 60 3.84 -4.23 -11.81
CA THR A 60 2.81 -3.30 -11.36
C THR A 60 1.53 -4.06 -11.08
N VAL A 61 0.99 -3.93 -9.89
CA VAL A 61 -0.36 -4.36 -9.56
C VAL A 61 -1.28 -3.16 -9.72
N ILE A 62 -2.43 -3.41 -10.31
CA ILE A 62 -3.43 -2.38 -10.62
C ILE A 62 -4.66 -2.67 -9.77
N THR A 63 -5.19 -1.65 -9.11
CA THR A 63 -6.49 -1.73 -8.42
C THR A 63 -7.43 -0.66 -8.97
N GLY A 64 -8.74 -0.90 -8.85
CA GLY A 64 -9.76 0.01 -9.36
C GLY A 64 -10.20 -0.28 -10.80
N GLN A 65 -11.16 0.49 -11.27
CA GLN A 65 -11.71 0.42 -12.64
C GLN A 65 -11.90 1.83 -13.21
N GLY A 66 -11.77 1.96 -14.52
CA GLY A 66 -11.98 3.23 -15.23
C GLY A 66 -11.01 4.33 -14.78
N ALA A 67 -11.53 5.51 -14.44
CA ALA A 67 -10.72 6.66 -14.02
C ALA A 67 -10.11 6.51 -12.60
N GLY A 68 -10.52 5.48 -11.83
CA GLY A 68 -10.02 5.20 -10.49
C GLY A 68 -8.91 4.13 -10.45
N ILE A 69 -8.17 3.95 -11.54
CA ILE A 69 -7.06 2.98 -11.58
C ILE A 69 -5.87 3.49 -10.77
N VAL A 70 -5.45 2.70 -9.80
CA VAL A 70 -4.23 2.96 -9.01
C VAL A 70 -3.19 1.90 -9.32
N HIS A 71 -1.96 2.34 -9.56
CA HIS A 71 -0.82 1.50 -9.89
C HIS A 71 0.09 1.33 -8.67
N TYR A 72 0.29 0.08 -8.24
CA TYR A 72 1.21 -0.26 -7.16
C TYR A 72 2.44 -0.94 -7.73
N PRO A 73 3.60 -0.26 -7.77
CA PRO A 73 4.84 -0.88 -8.18
C PRO A 73 5.31 -1.87 -7.10
N LEU A 74 5.52 -3.11 -7.49
CA LEU A 74 6.14 -4.14 -6.68
C LEU A 74 7.54 -4.42 -7.21
N ALA A 75 8.46 -4.77 -6.33
CA ALA A 75 9.78 -5.23 -6.72
C ALA A 75 10.25 -6.35 -5.80
N ALA A 76 10.90 -7.35 -6.41
CA ALA A 76 11.62 -8.39 -5.68
C ALA A 76 13.07 -8.43 -6.18
N THR A 77 14.02 -8.48 -5.27
CA THR A 77 15.44 -8.54 -5.60
C THR A 77 15.97 -9.95 -5.46
N PHE A 78 16.93 -10.29 -6.31
CA PHE A 78 17.66 -11.54 -6.25
C PHE A 78 19.12 -11.31 -6.70
N TYR A 79 20.00 -12.21 -6.33
CA TYR A 79 21.40 -12.17 -6.73
C TYR A 79 21.70 -13.32 -7.70
N LEU A 80 22.39 -13.02 -8.79
CA LEU A 80 22.89 -14.01 -9.73
C LEU A 80 24.39 -14.16 -9.49
N SER A 81 24.85 -15.38 -9.20
CA SER A 81 26.26 -15.68 -8.99
C SER A 81 26.59 -17.06 -9.49
N ASP A 82 27.78 -17.20 -10.03
CA ASP A 82 28.40 -18.48 -10.40
C ASP A 82 29.15 -19.11 -9.20
N ASN A 83 29.34 -18.33 -8.12
CA ASN A 83 30.07 -18.77 -6.93
C ASN A 83 29.11 -18.96 -5.73
N PRO A 84 29.03 -20.18 -5.18
CA PRO A 84 28.21 -20.43 -4.00
C PRO A 84 28.58 -19.57 -2.76
N GLU A 85 29.84 -19.12 -2.63
CA GLU A 85 30.27 -18.28 -1.51
C GLU A 85 29.65 -16.88 -1.52
N ASP A 86 29.29 -16.39 -2.70
CA ASP A 86 28.64 -15.08 -2.85
C ASP A 86 27.21 -15.07 -2.25
N TYR A 87 26.65 -16.26 -2.01
CA TYR A 87 25.33 -16.40 -1.39
C TYR A 87 25.28 -15.81 0.01
N GLU A 88 26.35 -15.92 0.79
CA GLU A 88 26.41 -15.33 2.12
C GLU A 88 26.42 -13.81 2.09
N GLU A 89 27.18 -13.24 1.12
CA GLU A 89 27.21 -11.79 0.90
C GLU A 89 25.86 -11.27 0.45
N TYR A 90 25.21 -11.98 -0.49
CA TYR A 90 23.84 -11.65 -0.90
C TYR A 90 22.85 -11.73 0.24
N THR A 91 22.87 -12.78 1.05
CA THR A 91 21.95 -12.95 2.18
C THR A 91 22.09 -11.79 3.17
N ARG A 92 23.31 -11.35 3.42
CA ARG A 92 23.62 -10.18 4.24
C ARG A 92 23.11 -8.89 3.62
N PHE A 93 23.24 -8.73 2.31
CA PHE A 93 22.75 -7.56 1.58
C PHE A 93 21.21 -7.60 1.44
N ALA A 94 20.65 -8.74 1.07
CA ALA A 94 19.20 -8.92 0.93
C ALA A 94 18.46 -8.72 2.26
N SER A 95 19.03 -9.13 3.38
CA SER A 95 18.46 -8.86 4.70
C SER A 95 18.38 -7.36 5.03
N ARG A 96 19.26 -6.54 4.47
CA ARG A 96 19.20 -5.08 4.58
C ARG A 96 18.15 -4.45 3.66
N LEU A 97 17.93 -5.05 2.47
CA LEU A 97 16.93 -4.59 1.51
C LEU A 97 15.50 -5.04 1.86
N HIS A 98 15.40 -6.17 2.52
CA HIS A 98 14.14 -6.73 3.03
C HIS A 98 13.87 -6.34 4.48
N GLU A 99 14.49 -5.29 4.97
CA GLU A 99 14.02 -4.70 6.23
C GLU A 99 12.52 -4.42 6.07
N PRO A 100 11.70 -4.90 7.01
CA PRO A 100 10.28 -4.57 6.99
C PRO A 100 10.17 -3.06 6.84
N ARG A 101 9.32 -2.60 5.93
CA ARG A 101 9.08 -1.15 5.80
C ARG A 101 8.77 -0.65 7.20
N PRO A 102 9.47 0.40 7.65
CA PRO A 102 9.17 0.96 8.94
C PRO A 102 7.68 1.32 8.96
N MET A 103 6.97 0.87 9.97
CA MET A 103 5.55 1.15 10.13
C MET A 103 5.38 2.00 11.37
N ALA A 104 4.53 3.02 11.26
CA ALA A 104 4.06 3.71 12.45
C ALA A 104 2.93 2.89 13.10
N GLU A 105 2.87 2.91 14.40
CA GLU A 105 1.87 2.16 15.14
C GLU A 105 1.01 3.10 16.01
N PHE A 106 -0.30 2.89 15.98
CA PHE A 106 -1.18 3.63 16.89
C PHE A 106 -0.83 3.24 18.34
N LYS A 107 -0.73 4.22 19.21
CA LYS A 107 -0.33 3.98 20.62
C LYS A 107 -1.30 3.00 21.30
N GLY A 108 -0.78 1.85 21.68
CA GLY A 108 -1.56 0.74 22.21
C GLY A 108 -2.08 -0.25 21.14
N GLY A 109 -1.57 -0.14 19.89
CA GLY A 109 -1.80 -1.08 18.80
C GLY A 109 -3.18 -0.96 18.15
N ARG A 110 -3.45 -1.91 17.24
CA ARG A 110 -4.67 -1.95 16.43
C ARG A 110 -5.96 -1.95 17.27
N GLU A 111 -6.01 -2.68 18.35
CA GLU A 111 -7.21 -2.74 19.19
C GLU A 111 -7.52 -1.40 19.89
N ALA A 112 -6.49 -0.70 20.34
CA ALA A 112 -6.67 0.64 20.92
C ALA A 112 -7.14 1.63 19.85
N MET A 113 -6.64 1.52 18.63
CA MET A 113 -7.07 2.31 17.48
C MET A 113 -8.55 2.07 17.17
N ILE A 114 -8.98 0.81 17.06
CA ILE A 114 -10.39 0.47 16.81
C ILE A 114 -11.28 1.07 17.90
N ARG A 115 -10.97 0.87 19.19
CA ARG A 115 -11.72 1.44 20.30
C ARG A 115 -11.77 2.98 20.25
N PHE A 116 -10.66 3.62 19.88
CA PHE A 116 -10.63 5.08 19.74
C PHE A 116 -11.64 5.56 18.69
N PHE A 117 -11.69 4.92 17.52
CA PHE A 117 -12.63 5.29 16.46
C PHE A 117 -14.08 4.95 16.84
N GLU A 118 -14.34 3.80 17.42
CA GLU A 118 -15.69 3.44 17.92
C GLU A 118 -16.25 4.43 18.95
N GLN A 119 -15.39 4.99 19.79
CA GLN A 119 -15.78 5.95 20.82
C GLN A 119 -15.98 7.37 20.27
N ASN A 120 -15.29 7.73 19.20
CA ASN A 120 -15.24 9.10 18.71
C ASN A 120 -16.01 9.34 17.41
N LEU A 121 -16.17 8.31 16.54
CA LEU A 121 -16.96 8.43 15.33
C LEU A 121 -18.46 8.49 15.63
N ARG A 122 -19.16 9.32 14.89
CA ARG A 122 -20.61 9.48 14.97
C ARG A 122 -21.21 9.34 13.59
N TYR A 123 -22.32 8.61 13.52
CA TYR A 123 -23.09 8.56 12.30
C TYR A 123 -23.83 9.91 12.14
N PRO A 124 -23.72 10.60 10.98
CA PRO A 124 -24.37 11.90 10.78
C PRO A 124 -25.87 11.86 10.99
N GLU A 125 -26.39 12.79 11.80
CA GLU A 125 -27.80 12.83 12.20
C GLU A 125 -28.76 12.97 11.01
N SER A 126 -28.38 13.75 10.00
CA SER A 126 -29.17 13.99 8.77
C SER A 126 -29.43 12.71 7.96
N TYR A 127 -28.65 11.65 8.21
CA TYR A 127 -28.74 10.38 7.50
C TYR A 127 -29.30 9.25 8.36
N LYS A 128 -29.60 9.48 9.64
CA LYS A 128 -30.22 8.45 10.49
C LYS A 128 -31.57 8.00 9.94
N GLY A 129 -31.79 6.71 9.93
CA GLY A 129 -33.04 6.11 9.42
C GLY A 129 -33.19 6.11 7.89
N THR A 130 -32.20 6.59 7.15
CA THR A 130 -32.24 6.60 5.67
C THR A 130 -31.72 5.31 5.04
N GLY A 131 -31.13 4.40 5.84
CA GLY A 131 -30.47 3.19 5.31
C GLY A 131 -29.17 3.46 4.55
N THR A 132 -28.58 4.66 4.70
CA THR A 132 -27.39 5.04 3.96
C THR A 132 -26.15 4.30 4.48
N LYS A 133 -25.38 3.71 3.57
CA LYS A 133 -24.07 3.09 3.82
C LYS A 133 -23.00 3.90 3.12
N VAL A 134 -21.91 4.17 3.81
CA VAL A 134 -20.76 4.88 3.24
C VAL A 134 -19.48 4.18 3.65
N ARG A 135 -18.56 4.02 2.72
CA ARG A 135 -17.19 3.59 2.95
C ARG A 135 -16.26 4.64 2.37
N LEU A 136 -15.34 5.13 3.18
CA LEU A 136 -14.40 6.19 2.82
C LEU A 136 -12.98 5.68 3.02
N PHE A 137 -12.05 6.18 2.21
CA PHE A 137 -10.62 6.01 2.47
C PHE A 137 -9.97 7.37 2.66
N TYR A 138 -9.21 7.49 3.74
CA TYR A 138 -8.31 8.61 3.97
C TYR A 138 -6.87 8.15 3.91
N SER A 139 -6.08 8.83 3.07
CA SER A 139 -4.62 8.76 3.10
C SER A 139 -4.09 9.90 3.95
N PHE A 140 -3.02 9.65 4.69
CA PHE A 140 -2.34 10.65 5.51
C PHE A 140 -0.90 10.24 5.79
N THR A 141 -0.08 11.19 6.22
CA THR A 141 1.30 10.95 6.65
C THR A 141 1.34 10.91 8.18
N ILE A 142 2.05 9.95 8.76
CA ILE A 142 2.52 10.01 10.15
C ILE A 142 3.96 10.47 10.11
N ASP A 143 4.23 11.64 10.70
CA ASP A 143 5.56 12.22 10.70
C ASP A 143 6.51 11.55 11.72
N SER A 144 7.77 11.97 11.74
CA SER A 144 8.79 11.42 12.64
C SER A 144 8.54 11.68 14.13
N LEU A 145 7.57 12.49 14.47
CA LEU A 145 7.10 12.74 15.84
C LEU A 145 5.81 11.95 16.17
N GLY A 146 5.32 11.16 15.22
CA GLY A 146 4.08 10.42 15.36
C GLY A 146 2.81 11.23 15.10
N MET A 147 2.93 12.46 14.61
CA MET A 147 1.78 13.34 14.36
C MET A 147 1.20 13.11 12.98
N LEU A 148 -0.14 13.12 12.90
CA LEU A 148 -0.84 13.03 11.63
C LEU A 148 -0.70 14.33 10.84
N GLN A 149 -0.32 14.18 9.56
CA GLN A 149 -0.17 15.27 8.59
C GLN A 149 -0.95 14.97 7.31
N ASN A 150 -1.40 16.01 6.63
CA ASN A 150 -1.95 15.97 5.28
C ASN A 150 -3.06 14.92 5.04
N PRO A 151 -4.13 14.85 5.84
CA PRO A 151 -5.21 13.91 5.60
C PRO A 151 -5.97 14.28 4.32
N VAL A 152 -6.04 13.33 3.38
CA VAL A 152 -6.73 13.49 2.09
C VAL A 152 -7.73 12.36 1.90
N SER A 153 -8.98 12.70 1.65
CA SER A 153 -9.98 11.74 1.20
C SER A 153 -9.77 11.43 -0.28
N LEU A 154 -9.66 10.15 -0.63
CA LEU A 154 -9.54 9.71 -2.01
C LEU A 154 -10.93 9.42 -2.59
N PRO A 155 -11.45 10.26 -3.50
CA PRO A 155 -12.83 10.16 -4.01
C PRO A 155 -13.11 8.86 -4.74
N GLU A 156 -12.13 8.28 -5.40
CA GLU A 156 -12.22 7.00 -6.12
C GLU A 156 -12.45 5.79 -5.22
N ASN A 157 -12.16 5.91 -3.95
CA ASN A 157 -12.33 4.86 -2.94
C ASN A 157 -13.60 5.03 -2.09
N ILE A 158 -14.50 5.92 -2.51
CA ILE A 158 -15.73 6.19 -1.81
C ILE A 158 -16.86 5.34 -2.40
N LEU A 159 -17.42 4.45 -1.60
CA LEU A 159 -18.62 3.69 -1.96
C LEU A 159 -19.84 4.41 -1.42
N TYR A 160 -20.59 4.99 -2.33
CA TYR A 160 -21.89 5.60 -2.06
C TYR A 160 -23.02 4.83 -2.76
N PRO A 161 -24.26 4.94 -2.30
CA PRO A 161 -25.41 4.67 -3.15
C PRO A 161 -25.38 5.67 -4.33
N ARG A 162 -25.23 5.19 -5.54
CA ARG A 162 -24.90 6.00 -6.75
C ARG A 162 -25.98 6.96 -7.25
N ASP A 163 -27.17 7.04 -6.68
CA ASP A 163 -28.32 7.68 -7.32
C ASP A 163 -29.06 8.75 -6.53
N THR A 164 -28.45 9.39 -5.55
CA THR A 164 -29.21 10.29 -4.65
C THR A 164 -28.99 11.79 -4.88
N GLY A 165 -28.04 12.20 -5.73
CA GLY A 165 -27.65 13.61 -5.88
C GLY A 165 -27.10 14.25 -4.59
N LYS A 166 -26.82 13.45 -3.56
CA LYS A 166 -26.29 13.89 -2.27
C LYS A 166 -24.76 13.84 -2.29
N THR A 167 -24.11 14.80 -1.65
CA THR A 167 -22.65 14.93 -1.63
C THR A 167 -21.96 14.07 -0.57
N TYR A 168 -22.71 13.58 0.42
CA TYR A 168 -22.17 12.79 1.55
C TYR A 168 -20.98 13.45 2.28
N ASP A 169 -20.87 14.77 2.18
CA ASP A 169 -19.78 15.55 2.79
C ASP A 169 -19.72 15.38 4.31
N GLU A 170 -20.89 15.27 4.97
CA GLU A 170 -20.96 15.08 6.41
C GLU A 170 -20.21 13.84 6.91
N PHE A 171 -20.19 12.75 6.14
CA PHE A 171 -19.42 11.56 6.48
C PHE A 171 -17.91 11.80 6.34
N ARG A 172 -17.49 12.54 5.31
CA ARG A 172 -16.10 12.94 5.13
C ARG A 172 -15.65 13.88 6.25
N ASP A 173 -16.44 14.86 6.56
CA ASP A 173 -16.15 15.84 7.62
C ASP A 173 -16.04 15.16 8.97
N GLU A 174 -16.91 14.19 9.26
CA GLU A 174 -16.85 13.43 10.50
C GLU A 174 -15.61 12.56 10.60
N ALA A 175 -15.26 11.83 9.54
CA ALA A 175 -14.03 11.05 9.50
C ALA A 175 -12.79 11.95 9.68
N LEU A 176 -12.74 13.08 8.98
CA LEU A 176 -11.66 14.06 9.11
C LEU A 176 -11.59 14.66 10.52
N ARG A 177 -12.74 14.96 11.14
CA ARG A 177 -12.80 15.45 12.50
C ARG A 177 -12.14 14.46 13.47
N VAL A 178 -12.46 13.17 13.36
CA VAL A 178 -11.90 12.14 14.25
C VAL A 178 -10.43 11.87 13.94
N LEU A 179 -10.01 11.89 12.68
CA LEU A 179 -8.59 11.81 12.33
C LEU A 179 -7.76 12.90 13.03
N ARG A 180 -8.28 14.13 13.10
CA ARG A 180 -7.61 15.26 13.79
C ARG A 180 -7.58 15.14 15.31
N LEU A 181 -8.40 14.26 15.89
CA LEU A 181 -8.40 13.98 17.33
C LEU A 181 -7.44 12.84 17.70
N MET A 182 -6.86 12.15 16.73
CA MET A 182 -5.95 11.05 17.02
C MET A 182 -4.78 11.52 17.88
N PRO A 183 -4.40 10.73 18.90
CA PRO A 183 -3.16 10.97 19.63
C PRO A 183 -1.95 10.74 18.73
N ALA A 184 -0.80 11.19 19.18
CA ALA A 184 0.46 10.86 18.52
C ALA A 184 0.64 9.33 18.47
N TRP A 185 1.05 8.84 17.31
CA TRP A 185 1.42 7.44 17.06
C TRP A 185 2.86 7.19 17.52
N GLU A 186 3.23 5.94 17.67
CA GLU A 186 4.63 5.54 17.70
C GLU A 186 5.16 5.68 16.27
N PRO A 187 6.14 6.57 16.01
CA PRO A 187 6.60 6.82 14.66
C PRO A 187 7.30 5.60 14.08
N ALA A 188 7.27 5.50 12.77
CA ALA A 188 8.05 4.51 12.05
C ALA A 188 9.54 4.75 12.30
N VAL A 189 10.29 3.68 12.61
CA VAL A 189 11.74 3.78 12.87
C VAL A 189 12.51 3.07 11.77
N ASN A 190 13.31 3.82 11.05
CA ASN A 190 14.34 3.27 10.18
C ASN A 190 15.62 3.06 11.00
N ARG A 191 16.26 1.90 10.87
CA ARG A 191 17.45 1.56 11.67
C ARG A 191 18.65 2.47 11.42
N ILE A 192 18.72 3.08 10.23
CA ILE A 192 19.83 3.94 9.83
C ILE A 192 19.52 5.41 10.14
N HIS A 193 18.29 5.83 9.93
CA HIS A 193 17.90 7.25 9.99
C HIS A 193 17.10 7.62 11.24
N GLY A 194 16.77 6.64 12.10
CA GLY A 194 15.90 6.86 13.25
C GLY A 194 14.43 7.04 12.86
N PRO A 195 13.65 7.82 13.62
CA PRO A 195 12.25 8.07 13.31
C PRO A 195 12.06 8.73 11.95
N VAL A 196 11.17 8.19 11.13
CA VAL A 196 10.90 8.66 9.75
C VAL A 196 9.40 8.86 9.54
N SER A 197 9.08 9.75 8.61
CA SER A 197 7.70 9.94 8.15
C SER A 197 7.29 8.83 7.21
N ILE A 198 6.05 8.37 7.32
CA ILE A 198 5.47 7.38 6.42
C ILE A 198 4.06 7.78 5.99
N ASP A 199 3.71 7.41 4.76
CA ASP A 199 2.34 7.52 4.28
C ASP A 199 1.57 6.25 4.62
N THR A 200 0.37 6.42 5.11
CA THR A 200 -0.56 5.35 5.49
C THR A 200 -2.00 5.78 5.21
N GLY A 201 -2.97 4.95 5.58
CA GLY A 201 -4.37 5.31 5.42
C GLY A 201 -5.30 4.37 6.16
N LEU A 202 -6.54 4.78 6.29
CA LEU A 202 -7.60 4.06 6.97
C LEU A 202 -8.88 4.05 6.14
N PHE A 203 -9.56 2.91 6.14
CA PHE A 203 -10.93 2.81 5.68
C PHE A 203 -11.88 3.06 6.83
N PHE A 204 -12.82 3.96 6.59
CA PHE A 204 -13.94 4.24 7.48
C PHE A 204 -15.20 3.60 6.92
N TYR A 205 -15.99 3.01 7.77
CA TYR A 205 -17.31 2.53 7.40
C TYR A 205 -18.40 3.18 8.25
N PHE A 206 -19.54 3.43 7.60
CA PHE A 206 -20.80 3.88 8.20
C PHE A 206 -21.88 2.97 7.63
N ASN A 207 -22.54 2.21 8.46
CA ASN A 207 -23.54 1.25 8.01
C ASN A 207 -24.97 1.76 8.19
N GLU A 208 -25.92 1.05 7.61
CA GLU A 208 -27.35 1.38 7.64
C GLU A 208 -27.98 1.39 9.04
N GLU A 209 -27.37 0.69 10.02
CA GLU A 209 -27.82 0.65 11.41
C GLU A 209 -27.30 1.83 12.22
N GLY A 210 -26.52 2.72 11.61
CA GLY A 210 -25.89 3.86 12.28
C GLY A 210 -24.59 3.51 13.01
N LYS A 211 -24.04 2.28 12.82
CA LYS A 211 -22.72 1.92 13.33
C LYS A 211 -21.63 2.48 12.43
N CYS A 212 -20.55 2.91 13.02
CA CYS A 212 -19.39 3.43 12.32
C CYS A 212 -18.09 2.98 13.00
N GLY A 213 -17.02 2.90 12.22
CA GLY A 213 -15.72 2.45 12.67
C GLY A 213 -14.67 2.46 11.55
N ILE A 214 -13.57 1.77 11.78
CA ILE A 214 -12.49 1.55 10.81
C ILE A 214 -12.32 0.06 10.49
N GLU A 215 -11.78 -0.22 9.29
CA GLU A 215 -11.42 -1.58 8.84
C GLU A 215 -9.90 -1.80 8.84
#